data_28823e42cae56b56c1137d39869cd5b9
#
_entry.id   28823e42cae56b56c1137d39869cd5b9
#
_cell.length_a   1.000
_cell.length_b   1.000
_cell.length_c   1.000
_cell.angle_alpha   90.00
_cell.angle_beta   90.00
_cell.angle_gamma   90.00
#
_symmetry.space_group_name_H-M   'P 1'
#
loop_
_entity.id
_entity.type
_entity.pdbx_description
1 polymer ?
#
loop_
_entity_poly.entity_id
_entity_poly.type
_entity_poly.pdbx_seq_one_letter_code
_entity_poly.pdbx_strand_id
1 'polypeptide(L)'
;MRPDVIELTNKTHLDLATNLYFDNTRHMDEIHAVNALSALAQTSRLQVFRLLVRNSPAGLAAGEIALKLAIPHNTLSTHLAILTRAGLLSSTRFGRSIVYRIDPDGIQQLLSHLVQDCCNGKPELCGPLLSSAPARRRTAAA
;
A
#
# COMPACT_ATOMS: atom_id res chain seq x y z
N MET A 1 -13.23 -15.70 52.72
CA MET A 1 -11.90 -15.61 52.12
C MET A 1 -12.00 -16.02 50.66
N ARG A 2 -12.02 -15.11 49.73
CA ARG A 2 -12.05 -15.39 48.28
C ARG A 2 -10.81 -14.78 47.65
N PRO A 3 -9.85 -15.56 47.16
CA PRO A 3 -8.63 -15.03 46.53
C PRO A 3 -8.67 -15.14 44.99
N ASP A 4 -9.75 -14.74 44.32
CA ASP A 4 -9.86 -15.01 42.87
C ASP A 4 -10.13 -13.79 41.98
N VAL A 5 -10.07 -12.57 42.52
CA VAL A 5 -10.42 -11.37 41.74
C VAL A 5 -9.19 -10.64 41.19
N ILE A 6 -8.00 -10.93 41.72
CA ILE A 6 -6.78 -10.18 41.34
C ILE A 6 -6.04 -10.83 40.15
N GLU A 7 -6.26 -12.12 39.92
CA GLU A 7 -5.55 -12.87 38.86
C GLU A 7 -6.20 -12.71 37.47
N LEU A 8 -7.49 -12.37 37.41
CA LEU A 8 -8.21 -12.17 36.16
C LEU A 8 -7.95 -10.81 35.49
N THR A 9 -7.57 -9.79 36.26
CA THR A 9 -7.30 -8.45 35.71
C THR A 9 -5.93 -8.35 35.04
N ASN A 10 -4.99 -9.21 35.40
CA ASN A 10 -3.63 -9.14 34.84
C ASN A 10 -3.50 -9.93 33.53
N LYS A 11 -4.34 -10.93 33.32
CA LYS A 11 -4.29 -11.76 32.10
C LYS A 11 -4.95 -11.09 30.90
N THR A 12 -6.01 -10.33 31.14
CA THR A 12 -6.70 -9.56 30.09
C THR A 12 -5.89 -8.34 29.59
N HIS A 13 -5.07 -7.73 30.46
CA HIS A 13 -4.25 -6.59 30.06
C HIS A 13 -3.00 -7.00 29.26
N LEU A 14 -2.45 -8.18 29.53
CA LEU A 14 -1.33 -8.74 28.78
C LEU A 14 -1.77 -9.27 27.41
N ASP A 15 -2.96 -9.88 27.32
CA ASP A 15 -3.51 -10.39 26.06
C ASP A 15 -3.90 -9.25 25.12
N LEU A 16 -4.39 -8.13 25.63
CA LEU A 16 -4.68 -6.93 24.84
C LEU A 16 -3.40 -6.26 24.31
N ALA A 17 -2.35 -6.18 25.13
CA ALA A 17 -1.07 -5.60 24.70
C ALA A 17 -0.35 -6.50 23.70
N THR A 18 -0.45 -7.81 23.86
CA THR A 18 0.18 -8.79 22.94
C THR A 18 -0.58 -8.88 21.62
N ASN A 19 -1.91 -8.75 21.66
CA ASN A 19 -2.74 -8.79 20.47
C ASN A 19 -2.58 -7.50 19.62
N LEU A 20 -2.38 -6.35 20.28
CA LEU A 20 -2.08 -5.08 19.60
C LEU A 20 -0.69 -5.05 18.94
N TYR A 21 0.26 -5.86 19.43
CA TYR A 21 1.63 -5.88 18.92
C TYR A 21 1.85 -6.89 17.78
N PHE A 22 1.04 -7.94 17.69
CA PHE A 22 1.17 -8.98 16.66
C PHE A 22 0.31 -8.76 15.41
N ASP A 23 -0.69 -7.88 15.47
CA ASP A 23 -1.59 -7.63 14.34
C ASP A 23 -1.06 -6.55 13.37
N ASN A 24 0.07 -5.93 13.70
CA ASN A 24 0.58 -4.79 12.95
C ASN A 24 1.54 -5.17 11.80
N THR A 25 1.69 -6.43 11.44
CA THR A 25 2.72 -6.83 10.47
C THR A 25 2.18 -7.25 9.10
N ARG A 26 0.88 -7.36 8.88
CA ARG A 26 0.31 -7.79 7.58
C ARG A 26 -1.07 -7.23 7.23
N HIS A 27 -1.70 -6.46 8.08
CA HIS A 27 -3.00 -5.85 7.80
C HIS A 27 -2.87 -4.34 7.74
N MET A 28 -3.20 -3.76 6.59
CA MET A 28 -3.42 -2.34 6.46
C MET A 28 -4.63 -2.00 7.32
N ASP A 29 -4.47 -1.09 8.28
CA ASP A 29 -5.60 -0.61 9.07
C ASP A 29 -6.47 0.36 8.25
N GLU A 30 -7.66 0.66 8.74
CA GLU A 30 -8.62 1.52 8.05
C GLU A 30 -8.05 2.93 7.77
N ILE A 31 -7.26 3.47 8.70
CA ILE A 31 -6.64 4.80 8.54
C ILE A 31 -5.64 4.80 7.40
N HIS A 32 -4.80 3.78 7.29
CA HIS A 32 -3.84 3.63 6.20
C HIS A 32 -4.54 3.41 4.86
N ALA A 33 -5.61 2.62 4.83
CA ALA A 33 -6.43 2.41 3.63
C ALA A 33 -7.07 3.72 3.15
N VAL A 34 -7.67 4.50 4.06
CA VAL A 34 -8.24 5.82 3.74
C VAL A 34 -7.17 6.78 3.22
N ASN A 35 -5.99 6.81 3.83
CA ASN A 35 -4.87 7.65 3.38
C ASN A 35 -4.39 7.25 1.98
N ALA A 36 -4.29 5.96 1.68
CA ALA A 36 -3.91 5.47 0.36
C ALA A 36 -4.96 5.83 -0.71
N LEU A 37 -6.24 5.64 -0.40
CA LEU A 37 -7.33 6.03 -1.30
C LEU A 37 -7.38 7.55 -1.50
N SER A 38 -7.21 8.35 -0.44
CA SER A 38 -7.14 9.81 -0.52
C SER A 38 -5.95 10.29 -1.35
N ALA A 39 -4.80 9.61 -1.26
CA ALA A 39 -3.64 9.90 -2.07
C ALA A 39 -3.92 9.69 -3.57
N LEU A 40 -4.71 8.69 -3.93
CA LEU A 40 -5.10 8.41 -5.31
C LEU A 40 -6.28 9.26 -5.81
N ALA A 41 -7.06 9.84 -4.90
CA ALA A 41 -8.28 10.59 -5.21
C ALA A 41 -7.99 12.01 -5.76
N GLN A 42 -7.04 12.13 -6.68
CA GLN A 42 -6.70 13.36 -7.40
C GLN A 42 -6.10 12.99 -8.75
N THR A 43 -6.58 13.62 -9.81
CA THR A 43 -6.30 13.24 -11.20
C THR A 43 -4.80 13.12 -11.50
N SER A 44 -4.00 14.12 -11.15
CA SER A 44 -2.56 14.10 -11.44
C SER A 44 -1.84 13.00 -10.65
N ARG A 45 -2.20 12.76 -9.40
CA ARG A 45 -1.62 11.67 -8.60
C ARG A 45 -1.97 10.30 -9.18
N LEU A 46 -3.20 10.12 -9.62
CA LEU A 46 -3.61 8.89 -10.29
C LEU A 46 -2.86 8.68 -11.61
N GLN A 47 -2.61 9.74 -12.38
CA GLN A 47 -1.80 9.68 -13.60
C GLN A 47 -0.34 9.29 -13.29
N VAL A 48 0.27 9.89 -12.26
CA VAL A 48 1.62 9.53 -11.79
C VAL A 48 1.68 8.05 -11.41
N PHE A 49 0.73 7.60 -10.60
CA PHE A 49 0.64 6.21 -10.17
C PHE A 49 0.53 5.26 -11.37
N ARG A 50 -0.40 5.50 -12.30
CA ARG A 50 -0.57 4.67 -13.50
C ARG A 50 0.64 4.67 -14.42
N LEU A 51 1.35 5.80 -14.53
CA LEU A 51 2.59 5.88 -15.29
C LEU A 51 3.67 4.98 -14.68
N LEU A 52 3.81 4.99 -13.35
CA LEU A 52 4.76 4.14 -12.64
C LEU A 52 4.39 2.66 -12.68
N VAL A 53 3.11 2.32 -12.65
CA VAL A 53 2.66 0.93 -12.88
C VAL A 53 3.13 0.41 -14.23
N ARG A 54 3.00 1.20 -15.29
CA ARG A 54 3.42 0.82 -16.65
C ARG A 54 4.94 0.67 -16.79
N ASN A 55 5.71 1.35 -15.94
CA ASN A 55 7.18 1.33 -15.93
C ASN A 55 7.76 0.47 -14.79
N SER A 56 6.93 -0.35 -14.17
CA SER A 56 7.37 -1.30 -13.14
C SER A 56 8.09 -2.51 -13.77
N PRO A 57 9.15 -3.04 -13.16
CA PRO A 57 9.75 -2.65 -11.88
C PRO A 57 10.81 -1.55 -11.94
N ALA A 58 11.23 -1.11 -13.12
CA ALA A 58 12.34 -0.16 -13.28
C ALA A 58 12.10 1.18 -12.57
N GLY A 59 10.87 1.70 -12.65
CA GLY A 59 10.52 3.02 -12.15
C GLY A 59 10.98 4.14 -13.10
N LEU A 60 10.76 5.38 -12.66
CA LEU A 60 11.14 6.60 -13.40
C LEU A 60 11.73 7.64 -12.45
N ALA A 61 12.67 8.41 -12.95
CA ALA A 61 13.16 9.58 -12.24
C ALA A 61 12.10 10.70 -12.20
N ALA A 62 12.11 11.52 -11.15
CA ALA A 62 11.15 12.62 -10.98
C ALA A 62 11.10 13.55 -12.21
N GLY A 63 12.25 13.86 -12.80
CA GLY A 63 12.34 14.68 -14.01
C GLY A 63 11.65 14.04 -15.22
N GLU A 64 11.76 12.73 -15.39
CA GLU A 64 11.09 11.99 -16.47
C GLU A 64 9.57 11.98 -16.29
N ILE A 65 9.10 11.82 -15.06
CA ILE A 65 7.67 11.88 -14.74
C ILE A 65 7.12 13.27 -15.05
N ALA A 66 7.84 14.33 -14.64
CA ALA A 66 7.46 15.72 -14.89
C ALA A 66 7.29 15.99 -16.40
N LEU A 67 8.25 15.56 -17.20
CA LEU A 67 8.21 15.71 -18.65
C LEU A 67 7.05 14.93 -19.29
N LYS A 68 6.89 13.66 -18.92
CA LYS A 68 5.86 12.78 -19.51
C LYS A 68 4.43 13.23 -19.21
N LEU A 69 4.21 13.82 -18.05
CA LEU A 69 2.88 14.26 -17.60
C LEU A 69 2.67 15.77 -17.72
N ALA A 70 3.68 16.52 -18.16
CA ALA A 70 3.66 17.98 -18.22
C ALA A 70 3.25 18.63 -16.89
N ILE A 71 3.77 18.10 -15.78
CA ILE A 71 3.51 18.61 -14.43
C ILE A 71 4.73 19.41 -13.97
N PRO A 72 4.53 20.65 -13.43
CA PRO A 72 5.63 21.42 -12.86
C PRO A 72 6.34 20.66 -11.74
N HIS A 73 7.67 20.79 -11.67
CA HIS A 73 8.50 20.03 -10.70
C HIS A 73 8.06 20.19 -9.25
N ASN A 74 7.70 21.40 -8.84
CA ASN A 74 7.26 21.67 -7.46
C ASN A 74 5.95 20.95 -7.14
N THR A 75 5.00 20.99 -8.06
CA THR A 75 3.72 20.29 -7.94
C THR A 75 3.91 18.77 -7.91
N LEU A 76 4.76 18.26 -8.82
CA LEU A 76 5.07 16.84 -8.87
C LEU A 76 5.75 16.36 -7.59
N SER A 77 6.69 17.11 -7.04
CA SER A 77 7.37 16.76 -5.78
C SER A 77 6.37 16.57 -4.64
N THR A 78 5.35 17.43 -4.55
CA THR A 78 4.27 17.30 -3.58
C THR A 78 3.44 16.04 -3.83
N HIS A 79 3.08 15.76 -5.07
CA HIS A 79 2.32 14.55 -5.42
C HIS A 79 3.09 13.27 -5.10
N LEU A 80 4.37 13.22 -5.44
CA LEU A 80 5.24 12.07 -5.14
C LEU A 80 5.41 11.87 -3.62
N ALA A 81 5.55 12.95 -2.86
CA ALA A 81 5.63 12.88 -1.40
C ALA A 81 4.34 12.33 -0.76
N ILE A 82 3.17 12.74 -1.26
CA ILE A 82 1.86 12.25 -0.79
C ILE A 82 1.72 10.74 -1.08
N LEU A 83 2.01 10.31 -2.29
CA LEU A 83 1.92 8.90 -2.70
C LEU A 83 2.92 8.02 -1.95
N THR A 84 4.14 8.52 -1.70
CA THR A 84 5.16 7.79 -0.95
C THR A 84 4.77 7.65 0.53
N ARG A 85 4.28 8.72 1.15
CA ARG A 85 3.77 8.67 2.54
C ARG A 85 2.58 7.74 2.71
N ALA A 86 1.74 7.62 1.69
CA ALA A 86 0.61 6.70 1.68
C ALA A 86 1.02 5.23 1.46
N GLY A 87 2.31 4.93 1.29
CA GLY A 87 2.82 3.57 1.09
C GLY A 87 2.56 3.00 -0.31
N LEU A 88 2.22 3.83 -1.29
CA LEU A 88 1.94 3.41 -2.66
C LEU A 88 3.19 3.45 -3.56
N LEU A 89 4.17 4.26 -3.21
CA LEU A 89 5.43 4.42 -3.91
C LEU A 89 6.61 4.22 -2.96
N SER A 90 7.69 3.71 -3.52
CA SER A 90 9.03 3.75 -2.94
C SER A 90 9.94 4.66 -3.76
N SER A 91 10.98 5.17 -3.14
CA SER A 91 11.98 6.02 -3.81
C SER A 91 13.39 5.57 -3.47
N THR A 92 14.27 5.66 -4.46
CA THR A 92 15.70 5.37 -4.30
C THR A 92 16.51 6.49 -4.91
N ARG A 93 17.49 6.97 -4.16
CA ARG A 93 18.38 8.02 -4.64
C ARG A 93 19.58 7.44 -5.39
N PHE A 94 19.80 7.93 -6.58
CA PHE A 94 20.97 7.65 -7.42
C PHE A 94 21.68 8.97 -7.73
N GLY A 95 22.72 9.29 -6.96
CA GLY A 95 23.42 10.56 -7.11
C GLY A 95 22.51 11.76 -6.86
N ARG A 96 22.29 12.57 -7.90
CA ARG A 96 21.39 13.75 -7.86
C ARG A 96 19.94 13.41 -8.26
N SER A 97 19.69 12.20 -8.74
CA SER A 97 18.38 11.77 -9.22
C SER A 97 17.68 10.92 -8.18
N ILE A 98 16.38 11.07 -8.08
CA ILE A 98 15.52 10.20 -7.26
C ILE A 98 14.61 9.43 -8.21
N VAL A 99 14.72 8.11 -8.18
CA VAL A 99 13.86 7.19 -8.94
C VAL A 99 12.72 6.71 -8.07
N TYR A 100 11.51 6.89 -8.57
CA TYR A 100 10.28 6.44 -7.91
C TYR A 100 9.78 5.16 -8.56
N ARG A 101 9.29 4.26 -7.71
CA ARG A 101 8.73 2.96 -8.11
C ARG A 101 7.43 2.72 -7.39
N ILE A 102 6.61 1.88 -7.97
CA ILE A 102 5.47 1.31 -7.27
C ILE A 102 5.97 0.49 -6.08
N ASP A 103 5.29 0.62 -4.95
CA ASP A 103 5.47 -0.27 -3.81
C ASP A 103 4.46 -1.43 -3.91
N PRO A 104 4.89 -2.64 -4.29
CA PRO A 104 3.98 -3.76 -4.49
C PRO A 104 3.28 -4.19 -3.20
N ASP A 105 3.98 -4.10 -2.07
CA ASP A 105 3.45 -4.52 -0.77
C ASP A 105 2.34 -3.58 -0.31
N GLY A 106 2.53 -2.27 -0.45
CA GLY A 106 1.52 -1.28 -0.12
C GLY A 106 0.26 -1.43 -0.96
N ILE A 107 0.41 -1.69 -2.26
CA ILE A 107 -0.73 -1.93 -3.15
C ILE A 107 -1.45 -3.23 -2.80
N GLN A 108 -0.70 -4.30 -2.56
CA GLN A 108 -1.29 -5.59 -2.20
C GLN A 108 -2.08 -5.49 -0.89
N GLN A 109 -1.57 -4.77 0.09
CA GLN A 109 -2.25 -4.54 1.37
C GLN A 109 -3.55 -3.75 1.17
N LEU A 110 -3.52 -2.68 0.36
CA LEU A 110 -4.72 -1.90 0.05
C LEU A 110 -5.79 -2.74 -0.64
N LEU A 111 -5.40 -3.48 -1.67
CA LEU A 111 -6.34 -4.34 -2.41
C LEU A 111 -6.91 -5.45 -1.53
N SER A 112 -6.06 -6.07 -0.70
CA SER A 112 -6.50 -7.11 0.24
C SER A 112 -7.51 -6.55 1.24
N HIS A 113 -7.23 -5.36 1.81
CA HIS A 113 -8.14 -4.70 2.73
C HIS A 113 -9.50 -4.42 2.09
N LEU A 114 -9.51 -3.83 0.89
CA LEU A 114 -10.75 -3.52 0.16
C LEU A 114 -11.56 -4.77 -0.21
N VAL A 115 -10.88 -5.85 -0.61
CA VAL A 115 -11.55 -7.09 -1.02
C VAL A 115 -12.12 -7.84 0.20
N GLN A 116 -11.39 -7.87 1.32
CA GLN A 116 -11.86 -8.54 2.53
C GLN A 116 -13.10 -7.88 3.10
N ASP A 117 -13.13 -6.56 3.18
CA ASP A 117 -14.25 -5.82 3.73
C ASP A 117 -15.42 -5.70 2.73
N CYS A 118 -15.14 -5.52 1.46
CA CYS A 118 -16.14 -5.31 0.44
C CYS A 118 -16.90 -6.59 0.06
N CYS A 119 -16.23 -7.73 0.11
CA CYS A 119 -16.78 -9.01 -0.38
C CYS A 119 -17.19 -9.95 0.75
N ASN A 120 -16.99 -9.58 2.00
CA ASN A 120 -17.27 -10.42 3.18
C ASN A 120 -16.79 -11.88 3.01
N GLY A 121 -15.60 -12.04 2.43
CA GLY A 121 -15.02 -13.36 2.14
C GLY A 121 -15.74 -14.17 1.04
N LYS A 122 -16.65 -13.55 0.29
CA LYS A 122 -17.33 -14.22 -0.83
C LYS A 122 -16.55 -14.01 -2.12
N PRO A 123 -15.81 -15.02 -2.61
CA PRO A 123 -14.99 -14.89 -3.82
C PRO A 123 -15.82 -14.62 -5.10
N GLU A 124 -17.10 -14.88 -5.06
CA GLU A 124 -18.03 -14.72 -6.19
C GLU A 124 -18.18 -13.26 -6.63
N LEU A 125 -18.06 -12.30 -5.71
CA LEU A 125 -18.19 -10.87 -6.02
C LEU A 125 -16.88 -10.28 -6.59
N CYS A 126 -15.73 -10.82 -6.22
CA CYS A 126 -14.41 -10.31 -6.61
C CYS A 126 -13.62 -11.27 -7.50
N GLY A 127 -14.09 -12.51 -7.66
CA GLY A 127 -13.45 -13.55 -8.47
C GLY A 127 -13.09 -13.12 -9.89
N PRO A 128 -14.00 -12.47 -10.63
CA PRO A 128 -13.69 -11.99 -11.98
C PRO A 128 -12.60 -10.93 -12.03
N LEU A 129 -12.48 -10.09 -10.99
CA LEU A 129 -11.44 -9.05 -10.90
C LEU A 129 -10.08 -9.63 -10.57
N LEU A 130 -10.04 -10.71 -9.79
CA LEU A 130 -8.78 -11.38 -9.39
C LEU A 130 -8.31 -12.39 -10.45
N SER A 131 -9.22 -12.99 -11.21
CA SER A 131 -8.87 -13.95 -12.25
C SER A 131 -8.38 -13.30 -13.55
N SER A 132 -8.63 -12.03 -13.76
CA SER A 132 -8.10 -11.25 -14.89
C SER A 132 -6.67 -10.77 -14.69
N ALA A 133 -6.08 -10.95 -13.53
CA ALA A 133 -4.66 -10.69 -13.32
C ALA A 133 -3.86 -11.72 -14.13
N PRO A 134 -3.00 -11.28 -15.08
CA PRO A 134 -2.16 -12.23 -15.82
C PRO A 134 -1.31 -13.02 -14.84
N ALA A 135 -1.42 -14.33 -14.89
CA ALA A 135 -0.62 -15.23 -14.10
C ALA A 135 0.86 -14.82 -14.26
N ARG A 136 1.51 -14.44 -13.17
CA ARG A 136 2.96 -14.25 -13.16
C ARG A 136 3.58 -15.51 -13.70
N ARG A 137 4.13 -15.45 -14.90
CA ARG A 137 5.04 -16.49 -15.37
C ARG A 137 6.16 -16.56 -14.34
N ARG A 138 6.12 -17.59 -13.51
CA ARG A 138 7.31 -18.02 -12.77
C ARG A 138 8.31 -18.40 -13.86
N THR A 139 9.23 -17.49 -14.17
CA THR A 139 10.46 -17.89 -14.82
C THR A 139 11.15 -18.81 -13.84
N ALA A 140 11.05 -20.09 -14.12
CA ALA A 140 11.90 -21.08 -13.47
C ALA A 140 13.32 -20.64 -13.79
N ALA A 141 14.06 -20.20 -12.77
CA ALA A 141 15.49 -20.09 -12.85
C ALA A 141 16.03 -21.52 -12.99
N ALA A 142 16.51 -21.82 -14.17
CA ALA A 142 17.33 -22.99 -14.37
C ALA A 142 18.71 -22.76 -13.77
#